data_9e9a3941e1248ca925b24cacc0f07110
#
_entry.id   9e9a3941e1248ca925b24cacc0f07110
#
_cell.length_a   1.000
_cell.length_b   1.000
_cell.length_c   1.000
_cell.angle_alpha   90.00
_cell.angle_beta   90.00
_cell.angle_gamma   90.00
#
_symmetry.space_group_name_H-M   'P 1'
#
loop_
_entity.id
_entity.type
_entity.pdbx_description
1 polymer ?
#
loop_
_entity_poly.entity_id
_entity_poly.type
_entity_poly.pdbx_seq_one_letter_code
_entity_poly.pdbx_strand_id
1 'polypeptide(L)'
;MLTHAASAPVATAARAINPKSTVRGSVSTASLSTNAAASRSAQFVQGERAAAFSLRQHRQSSAVSKRSLVKRVVSASASSGVPAVQAAAASEWKGAKLKPLGYSVLAGLLIWLIPAPAGVSAQAWHLLAVFVGTIVGIITNPLPLGATAMIGLGVSMVTGLLPFAAAFSAFSSEIPWLIALAFFLARGFIKTGLGNRIAYYIVSLFGKSTLGLTYSLVFSEALLAPAIPSLAARAGGIFLPLTKALCVACGSEPEKGTEKKMGAYVMTTVFQTSTVTSGMFITAMAANPLSVNLAAATIGQTITWGQWALAASVPGLICLVAVPLILYVLYPPEVKDSPEAPVKAKEELEKLGPMTSDEKIMAAALSVTVALWIFGSKFGIGAVAAALVGLSTLLITGVITWKECLAEGPAWDTLTWFAALIAMAAYLNKYGLIPWFSSTVVKVVSAAGLAWQPAFLVVVLLYFYSHYMFASGAAHIGAMYTAFLSVLVACGAPPLASALVLGIFSNIMGCTTHYGIGSAPPFFGAGYVPLATWWKIGFGLSVFYIATFLGIGSVWWKLIGIY
;
A
#
# COMPACT_ATOMS: atom_id res chain seq x y z
N MET A 1 11.14 38.29 51.28
CA MET A 1 12.54 38.55 50.92
C MET A 1 12.61 38.26 49.44
N LEU A 2 12.40 39.24 48.58
CA LEU A 2 13.36 40.18 47.96
C LEU A 2 14.51 39.38 47.29
N THR A 3 14.69 39.36 45.97
CA THR A 3 15.03 40.52 45.14
C THR A 3 14.82 40.27 43.65
N HIS A 4 14.42 41.36 43.01
CA HIS A 4 14.41 41.68 41.57
C HIS A 4 15.78 41.59 40.87
N ALA A 5 15.77 41.30 39.55
CA ALA A 5 16.57 41.95 38.51
C ALA A 5 15.94 41.59 37.16
N ALA A 6 15.27 42.40 36.48
CA ALA A 6 15.56 43.59 35.66
C ALA A 6 15.99 43.17 34.23
N SER A 7 15.09 43.46 33.32
CA SER A 7 15.14 43.40 31.85
C SER A 7 15.97 44.56 31.27
N ALA A 8 16.68 44.32 30.17
CA ALA A 8 17.11 45.37 29.23
C ALA A 8 16.96 44.90 27.79
N PRO A 9 16.49 45.75 26.87
CA PRO A 9 16.24 45.42 25.48
C PRO A 9 17.47 45.69 24.59
N VAL A 10 17.71 44.86 23.60
CA VAL A 10 18.70 45.09 22.54
C VAL A 10 18.02 45.73 21.34
N ALA A 11 18.55 46.86 20.95
CA ALA A 11 18.05 47.76 19.92
C ALA A 11 18.37 47.25 18.50
N THR A 12 17.43 47.51 17.63
CA THR A 12 17.45 47.44 16.17
C THR A 12 18.50 48.41 15.59
N ALA A 13 19.37 47.93 14.69
CA ALA A 13 20.18 48.76 13.80
C ALA A 13 19.84 48.49 12.35
N ALA A 14 18.99 49.31 11.78
CA ALA A 14 18.75 49.40 10.35
C ALA A 14 19.92 50.18 9.71
N ARG A 15 20.57 49.64 8.69
CA ARG A 15 21.51 50.33 7.85
C ARG A 15 20.94 50.42 6.43
N ALA A 16 20.52 51.66 6.12
CA ALA A 16 20.18 52.11 4.77
C ALA A 16 21.46 52.24 3.93
N ILE A 17 21.45 51.75 2.69
CA ILE A 17 22.43 52.05 1.66
C ILE A 17 21.70 52.65 0.46
N ASN A 18 22.09 53.88 0.13
CA ASN A 18 21.58 54.77 -0.90
C ASN A 18 22.25 54.45 -2.26
N PRO A 19 21.57 54.66 -3.38
CA PRO A 19 22.11 54.36 -4.71
C PRO A 19 22.76 55.60 -5.36
N LYS A 20 23.86 55.47 -6.03
CA LYS A 20 24.28 56.24 -7.21
C LYS A 20 25.74 55.98 -7.55
N SER A 21 25.99 55.37 -8.70
CA SER A 21 27.12 55.73 -9.55
C SER A 21 26.85 55.27 -10.98
N THR A 22 26.62 56.24 -11.82
CA THR A 22 26.59 56.20 -13.28
C THR A 22 28.03 56.02 -13.82
N VAL A 23 28.25 55.04 -14.69
CA VAL A 23 29.40 55.03 -15.59
C VAL A 23 28.87 54.88 -17.02
N ARG A 24 29.09 55.95 -17.79
CA ARG A 24 28.97 56.01 -19.27
C ARG A 24 30.15 55.25 -19.88
N GLY A 25 29.85 54.31 -20.78
CA GLY A 25 30.84 53.69 -21.67
C GLY A 25 30.28 53.61 -23.08
N SER A 26 31.00 54.16 -24.00
CA SER A 26 30.73 54.56 -25.37
C SER A 26 30.25 53.44 -26.31
N VAL A 27 29.33 53.85 -27.17
CA VAL A 27 28.84 53.15 -28.36
C VAL A 27 29.96 52.98 -29.39
N SER A 28 30.19 51.75 -29.86
CA SER A 28 30.92 51.50 -31.13
C SER A 28 29.98 50.68 -32.02
N THR A 29 29.54 51.31 -33.08
CA THR A 29 28.76 50.73 -34.18
C THR A 29 29.65 49.86 -35.06
N ALA A 30 29.34 48.57 -35.16
CA ALA A 30 29.85 47.71 -36.22
C ALA A 30 28.66 47.07 -36.95
N SER A 31 28.42 47.61 -38.14
CA SER A 31 27.48 47.02 -39.10
C SER A 31 28.12 45.80 -39.77
N LEU A 32 27.54 44.61 -39.58
CA LEU A 32 27.84 43.42 -40.39
C LEU A 32 26.61 42.55 -40.63
N SER A 33 26.17 42.60 -41.87
CA SER A 33 25.53 41.57 -42.69
C SER A 33 24.30 40.82 -42.15
N THR A 34 23.17 41.30 -42.60
CA THR A 34 21.82 40.68 -42.50
C THR A 34 21.57 39.49 -43.46
N ASN A 35 22.56 38.97 -44.18
CA ASN A 35 22.37 37.93 -45.22
C ASN A 35 22.63 36.49 -44.77
N ALA A 36 23.14 36.23 -43.56
CA ALA A 36 23.40 34.87 -43.08
C ALA A 36 22.23 34.25 -42.27
N ALA A 37 21.32 35.07 -41.77
CA ALA A 37 20.18 34.58 -40.98
C ALA A 37 19.02 34.06 -41.84
N ALA A 38 18.85 34.63 -43.04
CA ALA A 38 17.78 34.24 -43.96
C ALA A 38 18.01 32.87 -44.63
N SER A 39 19.27 32.45 -44.85
CA SER A 39 19.55 31.14 -45.45
C SER A 39 19.42 29.97 -44.48
N ARG A 40 19.65 30.18 -43.18
CA ARG A 40 19.47 29.14 -42.16
C ARG A 40 17.99 28.88 -41.79
N SER A 41 17.16 29.90 -41.83
CA SER A 41 15.74 29.74 -41.58
C SER A 41 15.01 29.01 -42.73
N ALA A 42 15.44 29.21 -43.97
CA ALA A 42 14.87 28.51 -45.13
C ALA A 42 15.23 27.01 -45.15
N GLN A 43 16.43 26.63 -44.74
CA GLN A 43 16.84 25.22 -44.63
C GLN A 43 16.13 24.49 -43.46
N PHE A 44 15.86 25.19 -42.35
CA PHE A 44 15.14 24.60 -41.22
C PHE A 44 13.65 24.30 -41.56
N VAL A 45 12.99 25.24 -42.27
CA VAL A 45 11.59 25.04 -42.69
C VAL A 45 11.45 23.95 -43.77
N GLN A 46 12.45 23.79 -44.65
CA GLN A 46 12.46 22.69 -45.63
C GLN A 46 12.69 21.31 -44.97
N GLY A 47 13.55 21.23 -43.95
CA GLY A 47 13.77 20.01 -43.16
C GLY A 47 12.52 19.53 -42.42
N GLU A 48 11.78 20.44 -41.81
CA GLU A 48 10.53 20.08 -41.12
C GLU A 48 9.41 19.66 -42.08
N ARG A 49 9.31 20.27 -43.26
CA ARG A 49 8.33 19.85 -44.28
C ARG A 49 8.64 18.46 -44.85
N ALA A 50 9.90 18.13 -45.04
CA ALA A 50 10.34 16.82 -45.52
C ALA A 50 10.08 15.73 -44.44
N ALA A 51 10.35 16.02 -43.19
CA ALA A 51 10.06 15.11 -42.06
C ALA A 51 8.54 14.90 -41.85
N ALA A 52 7.73 15.95 -41.96
CA ALA A 52 6.28 15.85 -41.86
C ALA A 52 5.65 15.08 -43.04
N PHE A 53 6.22 15.16 -44.23
CA PHE A 53 5.78 14.41 -45.40
C PHE A 53 6.12 12.91 -45.27
N SER A 54 7.32 12.59 -44.81
CA SER A 54 7.74 11.20 -44.53
C SER A 54 6.89 10.53 -43.40
N LEU A 55 6.57 11.24 -42.35
CA LEU A 55 5.70 10.77 -41.28
C LEU A 55 4.25 10.57 -41.74
N ARG A 56 3.74 11.37 -42.68
CA ARG A 56 2.43 11.15 -43.28
C ARG A 56 2.40 9.91 -44.20
N GLN A 57 3.42 9.67 -45.00
CA GLN A 57 3.52 8.46 -45.81
C GLN A 57 3.63 7.18 -44.95
N HIS A 58 4.41 7.22 -43.87
CA HIS A 58 4.51 6.07 -42.95
C HIS A 58 3.20 5.80 -42.19
N ARG A 59 2.43 6.83 -41.82
CA ARG A 59 1.10 6.66 -41.22
C ARG A 59 0.07 6.13 -42.22
N GLN A 60 0.13 6.53 -43.50
CA GLN A 60 -0.79 6.02 -44.51
C GLN A 60 -0.47 4.57 -44.91
N SER A 61 0.79 4.18 -45.01
CA SER A 61 1.18 2.79 -45.30
C SER A 61 0.85 1.83 -44.15
N SER A 62 1.02 2.27 -42.88
CA SER A 62 0.65 1.46 -41.71
C SER A 62 -0.88 1.32 -41.54
N ALA A 63 -1.66 2.33 -41.94
CA ALA A 63 -3.13 2.26 -41.90
C ALA A 63 -3.70 1.34 -42.99
N VAL A 64 -3.09 1.32 -44.18
CA VAL A 64 -3.47 0.42 -45.28
C VAL A 64 -3.12 -1.04 -44.93
N SER A 65 -1.93 -1.28 -44.32
CA SER A 65 -1.53 -2.62 -43.87
C SER A 65 -2.46 -3.17 -42.78
N LYS A 66 -2.85 -2.36 -41.79
CA LYS A 66 -3.80 -2.78 -40.76
C LYS A 66 -5.22 -3.06 -41.31
N ARG A 67 -5.67 -2.29 -42.30
CA ARG A 67 -6.97 -2.54 -42.95
C ARG A 67 -6.98 -3.82 -43.79
N SER A 68 -5.87 -4.18 -44.44
CA SER A 68 -5.76 -5.44 -45.18
C SER A 68 -5.68 -6.66 -44.27
N LEU A 69 -5.02 -6.56 -43.10
CA LEU A 69 -4.99 -7.62 -42.11
C LEU A 69 -6.37 -7.86 -41.47
N VAL A 70 -7.08 -6.78 -41.11
CA VAL A 70 -8.44 -6.88 -40.56
C VAL A 70 -9.40 -7.48 -41.58
N LYS A 71 -9.32 -7.10 -42.87
CA LYS A 71 -10.13 -7.74 -43.92
C LYS A 71 -9.80 -9.22 -44.13
N ARG A 72 -8.54 -9.64 -44.03
CA ARG A 72 -8.17 -11.08 -44.13
C ARG A 72 -8.64 -11.88 -42.91
N VAL A 73 -8.59 -11.31 -41.70
CA VAL A 73 -9.10 -11.99 -40.49
C VAL A 73 -10.63 -12.11 -40.54
N VAL A 74 -11.34 -11.07 -41.01
CA VAL A 74 -12.81 -11.12 -41.14
C VAL A 74 -13.25 -12.09 -42.25
N SER A 75 -12.51 -12.21 -43.36
CA SER A 75 -12.84 -13.20 -44.39
C SER A 75 -12.51 -14.64 -44.01
N ALA A 76 -11.54 -14.86 -43.14
CA ALA A 76 -11.21 -16.19 -42.62
C ALA A 76 -12.22 -16.70 -41.57
N SER A 77 -12.84 -15.78 -40.80
CA SER A 77 -13.87 -16.17 -39.83
C SER A 77 -15.25 -16.41 -40.46
N ALA A 78 -15.49 -15.90 -41.65
CA ALA A 78 -16.76 -16.12 -42.34
C ALA A 78 -16.90 -17.54 -42.91
N SER A 79 -15.80 -18.33 -43.00
CA SER A 79 -15.80 -19.70 -43.50
C SER A 79 -15.89 -20.78 -42.40
N SER A 80 -15.86 -20.41 -41.11
CA SER A 80 -15.80 -21.38 -40.01
C SER A 80 -17.08 -21.53 -39.17
N GLY A 81 -18.23 -20.96 -39.61
CA GLY A 81 -19.55 -21.21 -38.97
C GLY A 81 -19.67 -20.89 -37.47
N VAL A 82 -18.71 -20.16 -36.91
CA VAL A 82 -18.78 -19.68 -35.52
C VAL A 82 -19.57 -18.37 -35.51
N PRO A 83 -20.67 -18.24 -34.73
CA PRO A 83 -21.42 -16.99 -34.67
C PRO A 83 -20.48 -15.87 -34.21
N ALA A 84 -20.34 -14.84 -35.03
CA ALA A 84 -19.60 -13.64 -34.68
C ALA A 84 -20.26 -13.04 -33.43
N VAL A 85 -19.58 -13.16 -32.29
CA VAL A 85 -19.91 -12.34 -31.11
C VAL A 85 -19.65 -10.91 -31.55
N GLN A 86 -20.73 -10.19 -31.90
CA GLN A 86 -20.68 -8.75 -32.03
C GLN A 86 -20.23 -8.20 -30.70
N ALA A 87 -18.94 -7.87 -30.58
CA ALA A 87 -18.46 -6.99 -29.55
C ALA A 87 -19.17 -5.65 -29.79
N ALA A 88 -20.30 -5.46 -29.11
CA ALA A 88 -20.91 -4.15 -28.97
C ALA A 88 -19.80 -3.26 -28.39
N ALA A 89 -19.34 -2.29 -29.17
CA ALA A 89 -18.54 -1.21 -28.67
C ALA A 89 -19.43 -0.42 -27.69
N ALA A 90 -19.52 -0.91 -26.46
CA ALA A 90 -20.08 -0.14 -25.37
C ALA A 90 -19.23 1.12 -25.29
N SER A 91 -19.82 2.27 -25.46
CA SER A 91 -19.19 3.54 -25.15
C SER A 91 -18.74 3.44 -23.70
N GLU A 92 -17.41 3.27 -23.46
CA GLU A 92 -16.88 3.17 -22.12
C GLU A 92 -17.16 4.46 -21.36
N TRP A 93 -18.18 4.42 -20.51
CA TRP A 93 -18.40 5.49 -19.54
C TRP A 93 -17.17 5.54 -18.62
N LYS A 94 -16.36 6.60 -18.78
CA LYS A 94 -15.13 6.81 -17.99
C LYS A 94 -15.38 7.50 -16.65
N GLY A 95 -16.64 7.82 -16.34
CA GLY A 95 -17.02 8.48 -15.09
C GLY A 95 -17.31 7.50 -13.95
N ALA A 96 -17.88 8.01 -12.87
CA ALA A 96 -18.26 7.21 -11.71
C ALA A 96 -19.31 6.15 -12.05
N LYS A 97 -19.22 4.98 -11.42
CA LYS A 97 -20.27 3.96 -11.46
C LYS A 97 -21.47 4.47 -10.65
N LEU A 98 -22.58 4.77 -11.33
CA LEU A 98 -23.72 5.51 -10.74
C LEU A 98 -24.38 4.79 -9.55
N LYS A 99 -24.59 3.46 -9.63
CA LYS A 99 -25.18 2.70 -8.51
C LYS A 99 -24.31 2.73 -7.24
N PRO A 100 -23.00 2.40 -7.30
CA PRO A 100 -22.09 2.56 -6.17
C PRO A 100 -22.00 3.99 -5.63
N LEU A 101 -21.98 4.99 -6.51
CA LEU A 101 -22.01 6.40 -6.12
C LEU A 101 -23.31 6.73 -5.37
N GLY A 102 -24.44 6.22 -5.84
CA GLY A 102 -25.73 6.37 -5.16
C GLY A 102 -25.73 5.82 -3.75
N TYR A 103 -25.09 4.66 -3.50
CA TYR A 103 -24.94 4.12 -2.14
C TYR A 103 -24.09 5.01 -1.24
N SER A 104 -22.98 5.55 -1.76
CA SER A 104 -22.11 6.48 -1.04
C SER A 104 -22.86 7.75 -0.62
N VAL A 105 -23.55 8.37 -1.58
CA VAL A 105 -24.34 9.60 -1.33
C VAL A 105 -25.49 9.33 -0.37
N LEU A 106 -26.23 8.23 -0.55
CA LEU A 106 -27.33 7.85 0.33
C LEU A 106 -26.88 7.64 1.76
N ALA A 107 -25.77 6.92 1.98
CA ALA A 107 -25.22 6.69 3.31
C ALA A 107 -24.85 8.01 4.02
N GLY A 108 -24.21 8.93 3.31
CA GLY A 108 -23.92 10.27 3.83
C GLY A 108 -25.18 11.07 4.14
N LEU A 109 -26.14 11.12 3.21
CA LEU A 109 -27.38 11.85 3.39
C LEU A 109 -28.25 11.32 4.55
N LEU A 110 -28.30 10.00 4.73
CA LEU A 110 -29.05 9.41 5.85
C LEU A 110 -28.52 9.92 7.21
N ILE A 111 -27.20 9.98 7.39
CA ILE A 111 -26.61 10.51 8.62
C ILE A 111 -26.80 12.02 8.71
N TRP A 112 -26.63 12.73 7.61
CA TRP A 112 -26.77 14.19 7.54
C TRP A 112 -28.15 14.68 7.98
N LEU A 113 -29.22 13.96 7.59
CA LEU A 113 -30.61 14.30 7.88
C LEU A 113 -31.05 13.90 9.30
N ILE A 114 -30.32 13.02 9.99
CA ILE A 114 -30.61 12.66 11.38
C ILE A 114 -30.08 13.78 12.29
N PRO A 115 -30.86 14.28 13.27
CA PRO A 115 -30.38 15.25 14.24
C PRO A 115 -29.15 14.74 15.01
N ALA A 116 -28.19 15.63 15.25
CA ALA A 116 -27.02 15.29 16.05
C ALA A 116 -27.45 14.81 17.46
N PRO A 117 -26.84 13.72 17.97
CA PRO A 117 -27.10 13.26 19.34
C PRO A 117 -26.74 14.31 20.38
N ALA A 118 -27.36 14.25 21.56
CA ALA A 118 -27.03 15.12 22.66
C ALA A 118 -25.53 15.02 23.01
N GLY A 119 -24.86 16.16 23.10
CA GLY A 119 -23.42 16.27 23.36
C GLY A 119 -22.53 16.23 22.10
N VAL A 120 -23.10 16.12 20.90
CA VAL A 120 -22.36 16.20 19.62
C VAL A 120 -22.73 17.49 18.90
N SER A 121 -21.72 18.25 18.44
CA SER A 121 -21.98 19.43 17.62
C SER A 121 -22.53 19.06 16.24
N ALA A 122 -23.38 19.89 15.65
CA ALA A 122 -23.88 19.69 14.29
C ALA A 122 -22.73 19.59 13.27
N GLN A 123 -21.67 20.37 13.47
CA GLN A 123 -20.49 20.33 12.61
C GLN A 123 -19.78 18.97 12.67
N ALA A 124 -19.61 18.39 13.85
CA ALA A 124 -19.02 17.06 14.02
C ALA A 124 -19.90 15.97 13.39
N TRP A 125 -21.22 16.08 13.53
CA TRP A 125 -22.19 15.12 13.00
C TRP A 125 -22.25 15.16 11.47
N HIS A 126 -22.28 16.35 10.89
CA HIS A 126 -22.26 16.50 9.43
C HIS A 126 -20.91 16.07 8.83
N LEU A 127 -19.78 16.33 9.54
CA LEU A 127 -18.48 15.81 9.10
C LEU A 127 -18.44 14.26 9.15
N LEU A 128 -19.06 13.65 10.16
CA LEU A 128 -19.25 12.20 10.20
C LEU A 128 -20.07 11.70 9.00
N ALA A 129 -21.13 12.40 8.63
CA ALA A 129 -21.95 12.05 7.47
C ALA A 129 -21.14 12.03 6.17
N VAL A 130 -20.29 13.05 5.93
CA VAL A 130 -19.38 13.10 4.78
C VAL A 130 -18.33 12.00 4.87
N PHE A 131 -17.74 11.79 6.05
CA PHE A 131 -16.73 10.74 6.27
C PHE A 131 -17.30 9.35 5.98
N VAL A 132 -18.47 9.00 6.53
CA VAL A 132 -19.13 7.70 6.30
C VAL A 132 -19.53 7.56 4.83
N GLY A 133 -20.06 8.60 4.20
CA GLY A 133 -20.33 8.61 2.76
C GLY A 133 -19.07 8.31 1.96
N THR A 134 -17.94 8.92 2.32
CA THR A 134 -16.64 8.68 1.68
C THR A 134 -16.18 7.23 1.88
N ILE A 135 -16.29 6.68 3.09
CA ILE A 135 -15.93 5.28 3.38
C ILE A 135 -16.81 4.30 2.60
N VAL A 136 -18.13 4.52 2.55
CA VAL A 136 -19.04 3.70 1.73
C VAL A 136 -18.68 3.82 0.24
N GLY A 137 -18.28 5.01 -0.23
CA GLY A 137 -17.74 5.20 -1.57
C GLY A 137 -16.47 4.38 -1.81
N ILE A 138 -15.53 4.37 -0.88
CA ILE A 138 -14.31 3.57 -0.96
C ILE A 138 -14.64 2.06 -1.03
N ILE A 139 -15.58 1.59 -0.21
CA ILE A 139 -16.00 0.18 -0.18
C ILE A 139 -16.70 -0.23 -1.48
N THR A 140 -17.61 0.60 -1.97
CA THR A 140 -18.44 0.29 -3.16
C THR A 140 -17.73 0.58 -4.48
N ASN A 141 -16.62 1.32 -4.44
CA ASN A 141 -15.72 1.60 -5.55
C ASN A 141 -16.41 2.22 -6.80
N PRO A 142 -17.11 3.36 -6.64
CA PRO A 142 -17.65 4.11 -7.77
C PRO A 142 -16.57 4.75 -8.64
N LEU A 143 -15.44 5.12 -8.02
CA LEU A 143 -14.23 5.72 -8.57
C LEU A 143 -13.01 5.13 -7.89
N PRO A 144 -11.78 5.30 -8.42
CA PRO A 144 -10.56 4.96 -7.72
C PRO A 144 -10.50 5.60 -6.33
N LEU A 145 -9.83 4.94 -5.41
CA LEU A 145 -9.83 5.26 -3.97
C LEU A 145 -9.42 6.71 -3.72
N GLY A 146 -8.33 7.18 -4.35
CA GLY A 146 -7.86 8.56 -4.23
C GLY A 146 -8.88 9.58 -4.72
N ALA A 147 -9.55 9.31 -5.85
CA ALA A 147 -10.58 10.19 -6.37
C ALA A 147 -11.79 10.29 -5.42
N THR A 148 -12.24 9.15 -4.87
CA THR A 148 -13.35 9.11 -3.91
C THR A 148 -13.02 9.90 -2.64
N ALA A 149 -11.81 9.72 -2.09
CA ALA A 149 -11.37 10.44 -0.90
C ALA A 149 -11.25 11.95 -1.13
N MET A 150 -10.73 12.37 -2.29
CA MET A 150 -10.64 13.79 -2.66
C MET A 150 -12.00 14.44 -2.87
N ILE A 151 -12.98 13.71 -3.41
CA ILE A 151 -14.35 14.21 -3.50
C ILE A 151 -14.93 14.41 -2.10
N GLY A 152 -14.77 13.44 -1.18
CA GLY A 152 -15.19 13.60 0.21
C GLY A 152 -14.56 14.80 0.89
N LEU A 153 -13.26 15.01 0.69
CA LEU A 153 -12.55 16.19 1.21
C LEU A 153 -13.11 17.48 0.59
N GLY A 154 -13.36 17.50 -0.71
CA GLY A 154 -13.98 18.62 -1.42
C GLY A 154 -15.38 18.96 -0.90
N VAL A 155 -16.23 17.94 -0.68
CA VAL A 155 -17.55 18.11 -0.05
C VAL A 155 -17.43 18.73 1.33
N SER A 156 -16.47 18.25 2.16
CA SER A 156 -16.23 18.83 3.50
C SER A 156 -15.86 20.31 3.46
N MET A 157 -15.16 20.75 2.40
CA MET A 157 -14.79 22.16 2.22
C MET A 157 -15.96 23.00 1.69
N VAL A 158 -16.66 22.52 0.66
CA VAL A 158 -17.79 23.24 0.05
C VAL A 158 -18.94 23.43 1.04
N THR A 159 -19.15 22.44 1.91
CA THR A 159 -20.17 22.54 2.98
C THR A 159 -19.71 23.36 4.19
N GLY A 160 -18.49 23.91 4.19
CA GLY A 160 -17.95 24.73 5.27
C GLY A 160 -17.56 23.93 6.54
N LEU A 161 -17.59 22.59 6.50
CA LEU A 161 -17.22 21.75 7.65
C LEU A 161 -15.73 21.82 7.97
N LEU A 162 -14.89 21.89 6.93
CA LEU A 162 -13.44 22.04 7.07
C LEU A 162 -12.96 23.23 6.23
N PRO A 163 -12.27 24.22 6.83
CA PRO A 163 -11.54 25.22 6.05
C PRO A 163 -10.34 24.56 5.35
N PHE A 164 -9.80 25.20 4.30
CA PHE A 164 -8.71 24.67 3.48
C PHE A 164 -7.53 24.16 4.32
N ALA A 165 -7.04 24.96 5.26
CA ALA A 165 -5.92 24.58 6.13
C ALA A 165 -6.19 23.30 6.95
N ALA A 166 -7.44 23.10 7.38
CA ALA A 166 -7.87 21.90 8.08
C ALA A 166 -7.95 20.68 7.15
N ALA A 167 -8.58 20.85 5.99
CA ALA A 167 -8.76 19.80 5.00
C ALA A 167 -7.41 19.26 4.47
N PHE A 168 -6.43 20.15 4.28
CA PHE A 168 -5.11 19.78 3.78
C PHE A 168 -4.05 19.59 4.88
N SER A 169 -4.42 19.66 6.16
CA SER A 169 -3.46 19.56 7.28
C SER A 169 -2.66 18.24 7.28
N ALA A 170 -3.27 17.14 6.92
CA ALA A 170 -2.59 15.84 6.90
C ALA A 170 -1.62 15.65 5.72
N PHE A 171 -1.67 16.51 4.69
CA PHE A 171 -0.66 16.49 3.61
C PHE A 171 0.72 16.95 4.09
N SER A 172 0.82 17.68 5.21
CA SER A 172 2.08 18.00 5.89
C SER A 172 2.49 16.96 6.95
N SER A 173 1.70 15.90 7.17
CA SER A 173 2.03 14.84 8.10
C SER A 173 3.10 13.90 7.56
N GLU A 174 3.97 13.40 8.44
CA GLU A 174 5.04 12.46 8.08
C GLU A 174 4.52 11.15 7.47
N ILE A 175 3.38 10.65 7.96
CA ILE A 175 2.93 9.29 7.66
C ILE A 175 2.53 9.10 6.19
N PRO A 176 1.72 9.97 5.53
CA PRO A 176 1.44 9.86 4.10
C PRO A 176 2.72 9.91 3.25
N TRP A 177 3.67 10.76 3.62
CA TRP A 177 4.96 10.86 2.93
C TRP A 177 5.83 9.63 3.11
N LEU A 178 5.87 9.03 4.32
CA LEU A 178 6.61 7.81 4.55
C LEU A 178 6.20 6.71 3.56
N ILE A 179 4.88 6.58 3.32
CA ILE A 179 4.37 5.56 2.40
C ILE A 179 4.72 5.87 0.96
N ALA A 180 4.54 7.13 0.52
CA ALA A 180 4.89 7.52 -0.85
C ALA A 180 6.37 7.28 -1.14
N LEU A 181 7.25 7.64 -0.20
CA LEU A 181 8.68 7.40 -0.29
C LEU A 181 9.03 5.90 -0.30
N ALA A 182 8.34 5.10 0.51
CA ALA A 182 8.52 3.65 0.51
C ALA A 182 8.09 3.01 -0.84
N PHE A 183 7.06 3.53 -1.52
CA PHE A 183 6.72 3.11 -2.88
C PHE A 183 7.81 3.46 -3.89
N PHE A 184 8.44 4.65 -3.77
CA PHE A 184 9.55 5.02 -4.65
C PHE A 184 10.76 4.11 -4.44
N LEU A 185 11.09 3.76 -3.19
CA LEU A 185 12.12 2.76 -2.87
C LEU A 185 11.77 1.38 -3.46
N ALA A 186 10.51 0.95 -3.30
CA ALA A 186 10.02 -0.31 -3.87
C ALA A 186 10.11 -0.32 -5.40
N ARG A 187 9.89 0.82 -6.07
CA ARG A 187 10.07 0.94 -7.52
C ARG A 187 11.51 0.64 -7.93
N GLY A 188 12.50 1.18 -7.19
CA GLY A 188 13.92 0.86 -7.40
C GLY A 188 14.20 -0.64 -7.23
N PHE A 189 13.63 -1.24 -6.20
CA PHE A 189 13.78 -2.67 -5.91
C PHE A 189 13.19 -3.56 -7.02
N ILE A 190 12.01 -3.23 -7.52
CA ILE A 190 11.36 -3.95 -8.63
C ILE A 190 12.16 -3.76 -9.94
N LYS A 191 12.58 -2.53 -10.23
CA LYS A 191 13.32 -2.19 -11.45
C LYS A 191 14.66 -2.92 -11.54
N THR A 192 15.40 -3.02 -10.45
CA THR A 192 16.69 -3.72 -10.41
C THR A 192 16.55 -5.23 -10.50
N GLY A 193 15.39 -5.80 -10.18
CA GLY A 193 15.20 -7.26 -10.12
C GLY A 193 15.85 -7.93 -8.91
N LEU A 194 16.37 -7.15 -7.96
CA LEU A 194 17.06 -7.67 -6.76
C LEU A 194 16.19 -8.68 -5.99
N GLY A 195 14.86 -8.46 -5.94
CA GLY A 195 13.93 -9.37 -5.27
C GLY A 195 13.90 -10.76 -5.89
N ASN A 196 13.84 -10.82 -7.22
CA ASN A 196 13.86 -12.09 -7.95
C ASN A 196 15.19 -12.83 -7.72
N ARG A 197 16.31 -12.11 -7.76
CA ARG A 197 17.64 -12.68 -7.50
C ARG A 197 17.71 -13.29 -6.10
N ILE A 198 17.26 -12.57 -5.06
CA ILE A 198 17.26 -13.06 -3.67
C ILE A 198 16.41 -14.33 -3.58
N ALA A 199 15.21 -14.33 -4.14
CA ALA A 199 14.32 -15.47 -4.06
C ALA A 199 14.88 -16.69 -4.82
N TYR A 200 15.38 -16.52 -6.05
CA TYR A 200 16.02 -17.62 -6.80
C TYR A 200 17.27 -18.14 -6.09
N TYR A 201 18.07 -17.26 -5.48
CA TYR A 201 19.24 -17.70 -4.72
C TYR A 201 18.85 -18.61 -3.55
N ILE A 202 17.86 -18.21 -2.73
CA ILE A 202 17.39 -19.01 -1.60
C ILE A 202 16.77 -20.33 -2.07
N VAL A 203 15.95 -20.30 -3.16
CA VAL A 203 15.37 -21.51 -3.75
C VAL A 203 16.46 -22.44 -4.28
N SER A 204 17.52 -21.93 -4.88
CA SER A 204 18.64 -22.75 -5.38
C SER A 204 19.36 -23.52 -4.29
N LEU A 205 19.32 -23.03 -3.05
CA LEU A 205 19.96 -23.66 -1.88
C LEU A 205 19.03 -24.69 -1.20
N PHE A 206 17.77 -24.36 -1.02
CA PHE A 206 16.86 -25.12 -0.16
C PHE A 206 15.66 -25.74 -0.89
N GLY A 207 15.48 -25.48 -2.19
CA GLY A 207 14.29 -25.86 -2.96
C GLY A 207 14.20 -27.34 -3.38
N LYS A 208 15.04 -28.27 -2.90
CA LYS A 208 15.07 -29.68 -3.32
C LYS A 208 13.82 -30.47 -2.92
N SER A 209 13.13 -30.09 -1.86
CA SER A 209 11.86 -30.67 -1.43
C SER A 209 10.75 -29.63 -1.52
N THR A 210 9.52 -30.07 -1.70
CA THR A 210 8.34 -29.18 -1.75
C THR A 210 8.23 -28.32 -0.49
N LEU A 211 8.52 -28.89 0.68
CA LEU A 211 8.55 -28.13 1.93
C LEU A 211 9.70 -27.12 1.95
N GLY A 212 10.90 -27.51 1.53
CA GLY A 212 12.07 -26.64 1.44
C GLY A 212 11.87 -25.50 0.45
N LEU A 213 11.28 -25.78 -0.72
CA LEU A 213 10.88 -24.79 -1.70
C LEU A 213 9.90 -23.76 -1.09
N THR A 214 8.90 -24.26 -0.37
CA THR A 214 7.90 -23.42 0.26
C THR A 214 8.51 -22.50 1.31
N TYR A 215 9.38 -23.02 2.18
CA TYR A 215 10.11 -22.19 3.14
C TYR A 215 11.04 -21.18 2.46
N SER A 216 11.69 -21.56 1.36
CA SER A 216 12.51 -20.64 0.59
C SER A 216 11.72 -19.43 0.10
N LEU A 217 10.50 -19.66 -0.41
CA LEU A 217 9.61 -18.59 -0.85
C LEU A 217 9.08 -17.74 0.32
N VAL A 218 8.65 -18.38 1.41
CA VAL A 218 8.12 -17.70 2.61
C VAL A 218 9.17 -16.79 3.24
N PHE A 219 10.38 -17.27 3.47
CA PHE A 219 11.42 -16.45 4.09
C PHE A 219 12.01 -15.41 3.14
N SER A 220 12.06 -15.68 1.83
CA SER A 220 12.39 -14.66 0.84
C SER A 220 11.37 -13.51 0.86
N GLU A 221 10.08 -13.83 0.92
CA GLU A 221 9.00 -12.85 1.00
C GLU A 221 9.06 -12.05 2.31
N ALA A 222 9.31 -12.71 3.43
CA ALA A 222 9.48 -12.07 4.74
C ALA A 222 10.67 -11.09 4.79
N LEU A 223 11.79 -11.46 4.15
CA LEU A 223 12.99 -10.61 4.04
C LEU A 223 12.69 -9.33 3.23
N LEU A 224 11.84 -9.45 2.22
CA LEU A 224 11.48 -8.33 1.35
C LEU A 224 10.32 -7.49 1.89
N ALA A 225 9.56 -8.00 2.85
CA ALA A 225 8.36 -7.36 3.38
C ALA A 225 8.59 -5.92 3.88
N PRO A 226 9.63 -5.60 4.67
CA PRO A 226 9.85 -4.24 5.13
C PRO A 226 10.17 -3.24 4.00
N ALA A 227 10.66 -3.74 2.86
CA ALA A 227 11.11 -2.94 1.74
C ALA A 227 10.01 -2.56 0.74
N ILE A 228 8.93 -3.35 0.67
CA ILE A 228 7.89 -3.21 -0.36
C ILE A 228 6.53 -2.99 0.30
N PRO A 229 6.02 -1.75 0.37
CA PRO A 229 4.81 -1.38 1.13
C PRO A 229 3.51 -1.81 0.46
N SER A 230 3.57 -2.47 -0.68
CA SER A 230 2.41 -2.99 -1.39
C SER A 230 2.41 -4.51 -1.38
N LEU A 231 1.49 -5.10 -0.64
CA LEU A 231 1.30 -6.55 -0.64
C LEU A 231 0.90 -7.06 -2.05
N ALA A 232 0.10 -6.30 -2.79
CA ALA A 232 -0.25 -6.64 -4.18
C ALA A 232 0.99 -6.68 -5.08
N ALA A 233 1.89 -5.69 -4.97
CA ALA A 233 3.13 -5.66 -5.75
C ALA A 233 4.12 -6.75 -5.28
N ARG A 234 4.29 -6.95 -3.97
CA ARG A 234 5.22 -7.91 -3.41
C ARG A 234 4.74 -9.35 -3.64
N ALA A 235 3.61 -9.73 -3.06
CA ALA A 235 3.09 -11.09 -3.18
C ALA A 235 2.52 -11.34 -4.58
N GLY A 236 1.67 -10.46 -5.12
CA GLY A 236 1.04 -10.63 -6.42
C GLY A 236 1.96 -10.37 -7.62
N GLY A 237 2.85 -9.38 -7.52
CA GLY A 237 3.71 -8.97 -8.64
C GLY A 237 5.05 -9.70 -8.72
N ILE A 238 5.63 -10.14 -7.58
CA ILE A 238 6.94 -10.82 -7.53
C ILE A 238 6.76 -12.30 -7.21
N PHE A 239 6.15 -12.61 -6.06
CA PHE A 239 6.14 -14.00 -5.58
C PHE A 239 5.15 -14.89 -6.31
N LEU A 240 4.01 -14.42 -6.77
CA LEU A 240 3.05 -15.21 -7.54
C LEU A 240 3.63 -15.69 -8.88
N PRO A 241 4.18 -14.84 -9.77
CA PRO A 241 4.80 -15.29 -11.02
C PRO A 241 5.97 -16.24 -10.78
N LEU A 242 6.82 -15.96 -9.81
CA LEU A 242 7.94 -16.79 -9.41
C LEU A 242 7.46 -18.17 -8.92
N THR A 243 6.49 -18.22 -8.02
CA THR A 243 5.90 -19.46 -7.51
C THR A 243 5.26 -20.26 -8.65
N LYS A 244 4.50 -19.59 -9.54
CA LYS A 244 3.90 -20.24 -10.70
C LYS A 244 4.96 -20.86 -11.61
N ALA A 245 6.04 -20.13 -11.93
CA ALA A 245 7.12 -20.65 -12.78
C ALA A 245 7.80 -21.88 -12.17
N LEU A 246 8.03 -21.90 -10.85
CA LEU A 246 8.62 -23.05 -10.16
C LEU A 246 7.65 -24.23 -10.10
N CYS A 247 6.35 -24.01 -9.87
CA CYS A 247 5.34 -25.06 -9.90
C CYS A 247 5.23 -25.69 -11.29
N VAL A 248 5.22 -24.87 -12.35
CA VAL A 248 5.19 -25.35 -13.75
C VAL A 248 6.43 -26.16 -14.07
N ALA A 249 7.63 -25.72 -13.65
CA ALA A 249 8.87 -26.48 -13.85
C ALA A 249 8.84 -27.87 -13.18
N CYS A 250 8.12 -28.00 -12.05
CA CYS A 250 7.88 -29.29 -11.37
C CYS A 250 6.63 -30.02 -11.88
N GLY A 251 6.04 -29.62 -13.01
CA GLY A 251 4.89 -30.28 -13.63
C GLY A 251 3.56 -30.12 -12.88
N SER A 252 3.42 -29.06 -12.07
CA SER A 252 2.19 -28.73 -11.34
C SER A 252 1.50 -27.54 -11.99
N GLU A 253 0.46 -27.82 -12.80
CA GLU A 253 -0.25 -26.84 -13.63
C GLU A 253 -1.77 -27.05 -13.54
N PRO A 254 -2.58 -26.02 -13.25
CA PRO A 254 -4.03 -26.14 -13.18
C PRO A 254 -4.66 -26.53 -14.53
N GLU A 255 -4.14 -25.98 -15.64
CA GLU A 255 -4.63 -26.23 -16.99
C GLU A 255 -4.48 -27.71 -17.42
N LYS A 256 -3.59 -28.46 -16.74
CA LYS A 256 -3.36 -29.90 -16.96
C LYS A 256 -4.00 -30.78 -15.87
N GLY A 257 -4.72 -30.18 -14.91
CA GLY A 257 -5.31 -30.91 -13.77
C GLY A 257 -4.26 -31.49 -12.81
N THR A 258 -3.07 -30.90 -12.75
CA THR A 258 -1.96 -31.36 -11.90
C THR A 258 -1.64 -30.40 -10.75
N GLU A 259 -2.57 -29.51 -10.43
CA GLU A 259 -2.41 -28.49 -9.39
C GLU A 259 -2.10 -29.09 -8.01
N LYS A 260 -2.62 -30.29 -7.71
CA LYS A 260 -2.42 -30.97 -6.42
C LYS A 260 -1.04 -31.58 -6.27
N LYS A 261 -0.28 -31.77 -7.35
CA LYS A 261 1.10 -32.29 -7.23
C LYS A 261 1.87 -31.51 -6.18
N MET A 262 1.92 -30.18 -6.31
CA MET A 262 2.51 -29.32 -5.29
C MET A 262 1.98 -27.88 -5.33
N GLY A 263 1.51 -27.40 -6.48
CA GLY A 263 1.17 -26.00 -6.68
C GLY A 263 0.06 -25.50 -5.78
N ALA A 264 -0.99 -26.30 -5.55
CA ALA A 264 -2.08 -25.95 -4.65
C ALA A 264 -1.58 -25.68 -3.22
N TYR A 265 -0.68 -26.53 -2.71
CA TYR A 265 -0.06 -26.37 -1.40
C TYR A 265 0.85 -25.12 -1.36
N VAL A 266 1.78 -25.00 -2.32
CA VAL A 266 2.78 -23.91 -2.34
C VAL A 266 2.09 -22.55 -2.50
N MET A 267 1.16 -22.42 -3.47
CA MET A 267 0.43 -21.17 -3.72
C MET A 267 -0.37 -20.73 -2.49
N THR A 268 -1.09 -21.67 -1.86
CA THR A 268 -1.86 -21.36 -0.65
C THR A 268 -0.95 -20.92 0.48
N THR A 269 0.17 -21.62 0.69
CA THR A 269 1.11 -21.31 1.77
C THR A 269 1.74 -19.94 1.59
N VAL A 270 2.26 -19.63 0.39
CA VAL A 270 2.87 -18.33 0.08
C VAL A 270 1.86 -17.20 0.25
N PHE A 271 0.62 -17.37 -0.21
CA PHE A 271 -0.43 -16.39 0.02
C PHE A 271 -0.72 -16.18 1.50
N GLN A 272 -0.96 -17.26 2.25
CA GLN A 272 -1.31 -17.20 3.67
C GLN A 272 -0.21 -16.54 4.52
N THR A 273 1.05 -16.90 4.28
CA THR A 273 2.18 -16.30 5.01
C THR A 273 2.44 -14.85 4.60
N SER A 274 2.10 -14.46 3.37
CA SER A 274 2.24 -13.05 2.93
C SER A 274 1.32 -12.10 3.69
N THR A 275 0.17 -12.57 4.19
CA THR A 275 -0.70 -11.76 5.07
C THR A 275 -0.07 -11.55 6.44
N VAL A 276 0.66 -12.54 6.95
CA VAL A 276 1.41 -12.44 8.22
C VAL A 276 2.56 -11.45 8.09
N THR A 277 3.41 -11.59 7.08
CA THR A 277 4.55 -10.70 6.85
C THR A 277 4.13 -9.26 6.65
N SER A 278 2.94 -9.02 6.04
CA SER A 278 2.36 -7.68 5.92
C SER A 278 2.03 -7.06 7.27
N GLY A 279 1.63 -7.86 8.25
CA GLY A 279 1.38 -7.44 9.63
C GLY A 279 2.65 -7.29 10.47
N MET A 280 3.79 -7.85 10.03
CA MET A 280 5.03 -7.83 10.83
C MET A 280 5.75 -6.48 10.82
N PHE A 281 5.59 -5.67 9.78
CA PHE A 281 6.29 -4.39 9.63
C PHE A 281 5.33 -3.28 9.22
N ILE A 282 5.50 -2.10 9.80
CA ILE A 282 4.67 -0.92 9.42
C ILE A 282 4.76 -0.66 7.91
N THR A 283 5.95 -0.77 7.34
CA THR A 283 6.21 -0.51 5.92
C THR A 283 5.85 -1.66 4.98
N ALA A 284 5.34 -2.79 5.48
CA ALA A 284 5.02 -3.95 4.64
C ALA A 284 3.63 -3.87 3.96
N MET A 285 2.75 -3.00 4.44
CA MET A 285 1.46 -2.71 3.83
C MET A 285 1.15 -1.21 3.95
N ALA A 286 0.68 -0.60 2.87
CA ALA A 286 0.41 0.84 2.80
C ALA A 286 -0.60 1.34 3.86
N ALA A 287 -1.50 0.50 4.34
CA ALA A 287 -2.50 0.88 5.34
C ALA A 287 -2.04 0.71 6.81
N ASN A 288 -0.89 0.08 7.09
CA ASN A 288 -0.40 -0.03 8.47
C ASN A 288 -0.12 1.33 9.12
N PRO A 289 0.54 2.28 8.44
CA PRO A 289 0.71 3.62 9.00
C PRO A 289 -0.62 4.36 9.23
N LEU A 290 -1.71 4.03 8.51
CA LEU A 290 -3.03 4.56 8.84
C LEU A 290 -3.47 4.11 10.23
N SER A 291 -3.34 2.83 10.53
CA SER A 291 -3.68 2.32 11.87
C SER A 291 -2.82 2.96 12.96
N VAL A 292 -1.52 3.19 12.71
CA VAL A 292 -0.61 3.91 13.63
C VAL A 292 -1.09 5.34 13.89
N ASN A 293 -1.50 6.06 12.85
CA ASN A 293 -2.00 7.43 12.99
C ASN A 293 -3.33 7.47 13.75
N LEU A 294 -4.25 6.58 13.39
CA LEU A 294 -5.54 6.47 14.09
C LEU A 294 -5.36 6.05 15.55
N ALA A 295 -4.39 5.17 15.83
CA ALA A 295 -4.00 4.82 17.20
C ALA A 295 -3.51 6.05 17.96
N ALA A 296 -2.55 6.80 17.41
CA ALA A 296 -2.02 8.01 18.05
C ALA A 296 -3.12 9.03 18.34
N ALA A 297 -4.06 9.23 17.42
CA ALA A 297 -5.21 10.11 17.62
C ALA A 297 -6.19 9.60 18.70
N THR A 298 -6.28 8.28 18.91
CA THR A 298 -7.26 7.67 19.83
C THR A 298 -6.70 7.49 21.23
N ILE A 299 -5.45 7.01 21.36
CA ILE A 299 -4.82 6.68 22.66
C ILE A 299 -3.72 7.66 23.08
N GLY A 300 -3.41 8.68 22.26
CA GLY A 300 -2.36 9.65 22.55
C GLY A 300 -0.92 9.12 22.53
N GLN A 301 -0.70 7.91 22.01
CA GLN A 301 0.61 7.26 21.94
C GLN A 301 0.97 6.93 20.50
N THR A 302 2.19 7.28 20.08
CA THR A 302 2.73 6.97 18.76
C THR A 302 3.44 5.63 18.78
N ILE A 303 3.12 4.75 17.83
CA ILE A 303 3.78 3.45 17.66
C ILE A 303 4.94 3.63 16.69
N THR A 304 6.17 3.37 17.13
CA THR A 304 7.35 3.43 16.28
C THR A 304 7.47 2.18 15.39
N TRP A 305 8.25 2.29 14.30
CA TRP A 305 8.52 1.16 13.42
C TRP A 305 9.14 -0.02 14.18
N GLY A 306 10.12 0.26 15.06
CA GLY A 306 10.78 -0.78 15.86
C GLY A 306 9.85 -1.44 16.88
N GLN A 307 8.99 -0.67 17.55
CA GLN A 307 7.99 -1.22 18.48
C GLN A 307 7.00 -2.16 17.78
N TRP A 308 6.50 -1.76 16.61
CA TRP A 308 5.61 -2.60 15.82
C TRP A 308 6.31 -3.90 15.38
N ALA A 309 7.50 -3.79 14.77
CA ALA A 309 8.25 -4.95 14.31
C ALA A 309 8.62 -5.90 15.47
N LEU A 310 9.01 -5.35 16.62
CA LEU A 310 9.31 -6.13 17.83
C LEU A 310 8.06 -6.82 18.38
N ALA A 311 6.93 -6.13 18.42
CA ALA A 311 5.66 -6.70 18.88
C ALA A 311 5.19 -7.85 17.98
N ALA A 312 5.33 -7.73 16.67
CA ALA A 312 4.92 -8.74 15.71
C ALA A 312 5.94 -9.88 15.51
N SER A 313 7.21 -9.70 15.95
CA SER A 313 8.33 -10.61 15.63
C SER A 313 8.08 -12.06 16.06
N VAL A 314 7.86 -12.29 17.34
CA VAL A 314 7.73 -13.67 17.87
C VAL A 314 6.47 -14.35 17.34
N PRO A 315 5.25 -13.80 17.48
CA PRO A 315 4.06 -14.47 16.97
C PRO A 315 4.08 -14.59 15.43
N GLY A 316 4.62 -13.60 14.73
CA GLY A 316 4.77 -13.65 13.27
C GLY A 316 5.72 -14.74 12.81
N LEU A 317 6.92 -14.85 13.40
CA LEU A 317 7.88 -15.90 13.07
C LEU A 317 7.33 -17.30 13.35
N ILE A 318 6.60 -17.48 14.45
CA ILE A 318 5.91 -18.74 14.74
C ILE A 318 4.91 -19.07 13.63
N CYS A 319 4.14 -18.09 13.17
CA CYS A 319 3.22 -18.30 12.05
C CYS A 319 3.95 -18.66 10.75
N LEU A 320 5.08 -18.00 10.43
CA LEU A 320 5.86 -18.30 9.23
C LEU A 320 6.47 -19.70 9.23
N VAL A 321 6.81 -20.23 10.40
CA VAL A 321 7.31 -21.60 10.56
C VAL A 321 6.17 -22.62 10.59
N ALA A 322 5.09 -22.32 11.32
CA ALA A 322 4.01 -23.29 11.56
C ALA A 322 3.07 -23.45 10.35
N VAL A 323 2.75 -22.36 9.63
CA VAL A 323 1.77 -22.42 8.53
C VAL A 323 2.18 -23.36 7.40
N PRO A 324 3.45 -23.34 6.91
CA PRO A 324 3.88 -24.34 5.94
C PRO A 324 3.72 -25.77 6.43
N LEU A 325 4.02 -26.05 7.71
CA LEU A 325 3.86 -27.39 8.30
C LEU A 325 2.40 -27.77 8.46
N ILE A 326 1.57 -26.86 8.98
CA ILE A 326 0.13 -27.09 9.12
C ILE A 326 -0.49 -27.46 7.77
N LEU A 327 -0.20 -26.68 6.72
CA LEU A 327 -0.72 -26.95 5.40
C LEU A 327 -0.09 -28.21 4.78
N TYR A 328 1.16 -28.53 5.07
CA TYR A 328 1.80 -29.76 4.62
C TYR A 328 1.10 -31.01 5.16
N VAL A 329 0.49 -30.91 6.35
CA VAL A 329 -0.28 -32.00 6.98
C VAL A 329 -1.76 -31.98 6.56
N LEU A 330 -2.40 -30.78 6.58
CA LEU A 330 -3.84 -30.66 6.35
C LEU A 330 -4.23 -30.53 4.87
N TYR A 331 -3.33 -30.07 4.04
CA TYR A 331 -3.50 -29.89 2.59
C TYR A 331 -2.22 -30.33 1.86
N PRO A 332 -1.82 -31.61 2.01
CA PRO A 332 -0.51 -32.10 1.59
C PRO A 332 -0.32 -32.05 0.07
N PRO A 333 0.91 -31.73 -0.40
CA PRO A 333 1.27 -31.95 -1.79
C PRO A 333 1.36 -33.46 -2.08
N GLU A 334 0.94 -33.86 -3.29
CA GLU A 334 1.09 -35.25 -3.75
C GLU A 334 2.57 -35.59 -3.99
N VAL A 335 3.36 -34.61 -4.46
CA VAL A 335 4.79 -34.74 -4.71
C VAL A 335 5.55 -33.98 -3.61
N LYS A 336 6.41 -34.70 -2.89
CA LYS A 336 7.18 -34.17 -1.76
C LYS A 336 8.56 -33.67 -2.16
N ASP A 337 9.06 -34.10 -3.30
CA ASP A 337 10.37 -33.70 -3.83
C ASP A 337 10.21 -32.74 -5.01
N SER A 338 11.10 -31.78 -5.12
CA SER A 338 11.10 -30.76 -6.17
C SER A 338 12.52 -30.51 -6.72
N PRO A 339 13.21 -31.54 -7.23
CA PRO A 339 14.60 -31.41 -7.70
C PRO A 339 14.74 -30.43 -8.87
N GLU A 340 13.68 -30.21 -9.65
CA GLU A 340 13.66 -29.27 -10.77
C GLU A 340 13.65 -27.80 -10.31
N ALA A 341 13.12 -27.52 -9.12
CA ALA A 341 13.01 -26.14 -8.63
C ALA A 341 14.37 -25.46 -8.41
N PRO A 342 15.38 -26.07 -7.75
CA PRO A 342 16.73 -25.50 -7.66
C PRO A 342 17.42 -25.39 -9.04
N VAL A 343 17.19 -26.33 -9.95
CA VAL A 343 17.74 -26.29 -11.31
C VAL A 343 17.18 -25.07 -12.03
N LYS A 344 15.86 -24.91 -12.02
CA LYS A 344 15.19 -23.76 -12.61
C LYS A 344 15.64 -22.44 -11.98
N ALA A 345 15.78 -22.41 -10.67
CA ALA A 345 16.27 -21.22 -9.97
C ALA A 345 17.70 -20.83 -10.38
N LYS A 346 18.60 -21.83 -10.58
CA LYS A 346 19.95 -21.60 -11.08
C LYS A 346 19.95 -21.09 -12.53
N GLU A 347 19.15 -21.68 -13.41
CA GLU A 347 18.99 -21.19 -14.78
C GLU A 347 18.56 -19.72 -14.83
N GLU A 348 17.60 -19.34 -13.98
CA GLU A 348 17.15 -17.95 -13.91
C GLU A 348 18.24 -17.02 -13.33
N LEU A 349 19.03 -17.48 -12.34
CA LEU A 349 20.19 -16.75 -11.82
C LEU A 349 21.28 -16.58 -12.88
N GLU A 350 21.55 -17.61 -13.68
CA GLU A 350 22.51 -17.55 -14.81
C GLU A 350 22.05 -16.54 -15.87
N LYS A 351 20.74 -16.48 -16.19
CA LYS A 351 20.16 -15.48 -17.11
C LYS A 351 20.29 -14.05 -16.56
N LEU A 352 20.15 -13.88 -15.24
CA LEU A 352 20.37 -12.59 -14.58
C LEU A 352 21.85 -12.16 -14.60
N GLY A 353 22.77 -13.11 -14.78
CA GLY A 353 24.22 -12.87 -14.77
C GLY A 353 24.75 -12.42 -13.40
N PRO A 354 25.95 -11.81 -13.36
CA PRO A 354 26.54 -11.28 -12.13
C PRO A 354 25.72 -10.10 -11.59
N MET A 355 25.81 -9.88 -10.28
CA MET A 355 25.11 -8.78 -9.60
C MET A 355 25.52 -7.43 -10.17
N THR A 356 24.56 -6.69 -10.73
CA THR A 356 24.79 -5.39 -11.37
C THR A 356 25.12 -4.31 -10.35
N SER A 357 25.69 -3.17 -10.82
CA SER A 357 25.94 -2.01 -9.95
C SER A 357 24.64 -1.48 -9.33
N ASP A 358 23.56 -1.44 -10.11
CA ASP A 358 22.25 -0.97 -9.66
C ASP A 358 21.67 -1.86 -8.56
N GLU A 359 21.82 -3.19 -8.68
CA GLU A 359 21.41 -4.13 -7.63
C GLU A 359 22.22 -3.94 -6.34
N LYS A 360 23.53 -3.71 -6.44
CA LYS A 360 24.40 -3.46 -5.28
C LYS A 360 24.04 -2.15 -4.58
N ILE A 361 23.83 -1.09 -5.35
CA ILE A 361 23.41 0.21 -4.82
C ILE A 361 22.03 0.10 -4.17
N MET A 362 21.09 -0.60 -4.82
CA MET A 362 19.76 -0.82 -4.25
C MET A 362 19.82 -1.60 -2.94
N ALA A 363 20.62 -2.66 -2.89
CA ALA A 363 20.83 -3.45 -1.66
C ALA A 363 21.42 -2.60 -0.53
N ALA A 364 22.43 -1.78 -0.84
CA ALA A 364 23.06 -0.89 0.15
C ALA A 364 22.09 0.20 0.62
N ALA A 365 21.41 0.89 -0.29
CA ALA A 365 20.43 1.93 0.03
C ALA A 365 19.30 1.38 0.92
N LEU A 366 18.78 0.19 0.58
CA LEU A 366 17.75 -0.46 1.38
C LEU A 366 18.25 -0.86 2.77
N SER A 367 19.44 -1.46 2.85
CA SER A 367 20.03 -1.87 4.14
C SER A 367 20.25 -0.68 5.05
N VAL A 368 20.75 0.44 4.53
CA VAL A 368 20.91 1.69 5.28
C VAL A 368 19.54 2.24 5.71
N THR A 369 18.55 2.27 4.83
CA THR A 369 17.20 2.76 5.17
C THR A 369 16.57 1.93 6.29
N VAL A 370 16.63 0.60 6.20
CA VAL A 370 16.09 -0.30 7.24
C VAL A 370 16.86 -0.14 8.56
N ALA A 371 18.19 -0.05 8.52
CA ALA A 371 18.99 0.22 9.70
C ALA A 371 18.60 1.56 10.37
N LEU A 372 18.33 2.60 9.58
CA LEU A 372 17.86 3.88 10.10
C LEU A 372 16.41 3.80 10.64
N TRP A 373 15.54 2.96 10.10
CA TRP A 373 14.22 2.73 10.68
C TRP A 373 14.30 2.03 12.05
N ILE A 374 15.27 1.12 12.22
CA ILE A 374 15.47 0.39 13.49
C ILE A 374 16.16 1.27 14.54
N PHE A 375 17.25 1.94 14.15
CA PHE A 375 18.16 2.59 15.08
C PHE A 375 18.12 4.13 15.02
N GLY A 376 17.56 4.72 13.95
CA GLY A 376 17.64 6.16 13.68
C GLY A 376 17.01 7.03 14.76
N SER A 377 15.97 6.54 15.43
CA SER A 377 15.33 7.28 16.53
C SER A 377 16.31 7.60 17.68
N LYS A 378 17.34 6.77 17.90
CA LYS A 378 18.41 7.03 18.88
C LYS A 378 19.29 8.23 18.49
N PHE A 379 19.31 8.59 17.21
CA PHE A 379 20.08 9.69 16.63
C PHE A 379 19.19 10.87 16.20
N GLY A 380 17.91 10.87 16.60
CA GLY A 380 16.94 11.89 16.19
C GLY A 380 16.50 11.81 14.71
N ILE A 381 16.77 10.70 14.02
CA ILE A 381 16.39 10.50 12.62
C ILE A 381 15.02 9.83 12.58
N GLY A 382 14.02 10.57 12.07
CA GLY A 382 12.66 10.05 11.86
C GLY A 382 12.57 9.12 10.64
N ALA A 383 11.48 8.35 10.57
CA ALA A 383 11.30 7.34 9.53
C ALA A 383 11.24 7.94 8.11
N VAL A 384 10.66 9.13 7.95
CA VAL A 384 10.61 9.85 6.67
C VAL A 384 11.99 10.31 6.24
N ALA A 385 12.80 10.84 7.17
CA ALA A 385 14.17 11.23 6.87
C ALA A 385 15.02 10.03 6.43
N ALA A 386 14.87 8.88 7.09
CA ALA A 386 15.51 7.63 6.69
C ALA A 386 15.11 7.19 5.27
N ALA A 387 13.83 7.25 4.93
CA ALA A 387 13.34 6.93 3.59
C ALA A 387 13.88 7.91 2.53
N LEU A 388 13.99 9.21 2.87
CA LEU A 388 14.58 10.22 1.99
C LEU A 388 16.07 9.97 1.74
N VAL A 389 16.84 9.52 2.74
CA VAL A 389 18.25 9.13 2.55
C VAL A 389 18.35 8.00 1.51
N GLY A 390 17.53 6.95 1.66
CA GLY A 390 17.48 5.86 0.68
C GLY A 390 17.10 6.34 -0.71
N LEU A 391 16.02 7.10 -0.84
CA LEU A 391 15.55 7.64 -2.12
C LEU A 391 16.60 8.57 -2.77
N SER A 392 17.21 9.46 -1.99
CA SER A 392 18.25 10.36 -2.49
C SER A 392 19.44 9.58 -3.04
N THR A 393 19.85 8.51 -2.36
CA THR A 393 20.90 7.60 -2.84
C THR A 393 20.54 7.04 -4.21
N LEU A 394 19.31 6.52 -4.38
CA LEU A 394 18.87 5.94 -5.66
C LEU A 394 18.74 6.97 -6.79
N LEU A 395 18.31 8.19 -6.48
CA LEU A 395 18.20 9.28 -7.45
C LEU A 395 19.58 9.80 -7.89
N ILE A 396 20.51 10.02 -6.94
CA ILE A 396 21.86 10.53 -7.22
C ILE A 396 22.66 9.51 -8.04
N THR A 397 22.49 8.23 -7.76
CA THR A 397 23.18 7.16 -8.49
C THR A 397 22.49 6.76 -9.80
N GLY A 398 21.29 7.28 -10.07
CA GLY A 398 20.54 6.99 -11.29
C GLY A 398 19.85 5.61 -11.32
N VAL A 399 19.85 4.86 -10.21
CA VAL A 399 19.12 3.58 -10.10
C VAL A 399 17.64 3.79 -10.40
N ILE A 400 17.08 4.89 -9.89
CA ILE A 400 15.75 5.40 -10.31
C ILE A 400 15.88 6.86 -10.75
N THR A 401 14.97 7.29 -11.61
CA THR A 401 14.87 8.67 -12.07
C THR A 401 13.68 9.38 -11.44
N TRP A 402 13.72 10.70 -11.34
CA TRP A 402 12.57 11.47 -10.87
C TRP A 402 11.33 11.27 -11.75
N LYS A 403 11.51 11.05 -13.05
CA LYS A 403 10.40 10.70 -13.97
C LYS A 403 9.72 9.38 -13.58
N GLU A 404 10.47 8.38 -13.11
CA GLU A 404 9.91 7.11 -12.63
C GLU A 404 9.16 7.31 -11.31
N CYS A 405 9.67 8.19 -10.41
CA CYS A 405 8.93 8.55 -9.19
C CYS A 405 7.60 9.26 -9.52
N LEU A 406 7.60 10.19 -10.47
CA LEU A 406 6.37 10.87 -10.92
C LEU A 406 5.38 9.90 -11.59
N ALA A 407 5.85 8.86 -12.24
CA ALA A 407 5.05 7.83 -12.88
C ALA A 407 4.54 6.74 -11.91
N GLU A 408 5.01 6.72 -10.65
CA GLU A 408 4.59 5.75 -9.65
C GLU A 408 3.18 6.12 -9.11
N GLY A 409 2.16 5.84 -9.92
CA GLY A 409 0.76 6.15 -9.62
C GLY A 409 0.32 5.68 -8.23
N PRO A 410 0.60 4.44 -7.80
CA PRO A 410 0.24 3.95 -6.47
C PRO A 410 0.78 4.80 -5.31
N ALA A 411 1.97 5.40 -5.44
CA ALA A 411 2.54 6.28 -4.42
C ALA A 411 1.70 7.54 -4.24
N TRP A 412 1.38 8.21 -5.35
CA TRP A 412 0.62 9.46 -5.37
C TRP A 412 -0.85 9.25 -5.01
N ASP A 413 -1.47 8.16 -5.50
CA ASP A 413 -2.82 7.80 -5.11
C ASP A 413 -2.91 7.55 -3.61
N THR A 414 -1.94 6.78 -3.04
CA THR A 414 -1.90 6.50 -1.61
C THR A 414 -1.69 7.75 -0.79
N LEU A 415 -0.73 8.61 -1.13
CA LEU A 415 -0.53 9.91 -0.47
C LEU A 415 -1.85 10.70 -0.41
N THR A 416 -2.58 10.73 -1.52
CA THR A 416 -3.79 11.53 -1.70
C THR A 416 -4.94 11.04 -0.83
N TRP A 417 -5.36 9.78 -0.98
CA TRP A 417 -6.50 9.27 -0.21
C TRP A 417 -6.19 9.20 1.28
N PHE A 418 -4.96 8.89 1.60
CA PHE A 418 -4.53 8.70 2.96
C PHE A 418 -4.55 10.02 3.74
N ALA A 419 -3.95 11.07 3.18
CA ALA A 419 -3.99 12.40 3.78
C ALA A 419 -5.43 12.93 3.91
N ALA A 420 -6.29 12.72 2.91
CA ALA A 420 -7.68 13.13 2.97
C ALA A 420 -8.45 12.44 4.13
N LEU A 421 -8.31 11.13 4.28
CA LEU A 421 -8.96 10.38 5.36
C LEU A 421 -8.42 10.77 6.74
N ILE A 422 -7.09 10.93 6.89
CA ILE A 422 -6.49 11.37 8.16
C ILE A 422 -7.01 12.75 8.55
N ALA A 423 -7.07 13.70 7.62
CA ALA A 423 -7.55 15.04 7.90
C ALA A 423 -9.00 15.01 8.43
N MET A 424 -9.91 14.30 7.74
CA MET A 424 -11.29 14.17 8.20
C MET A 424 -11.39 13.48 9.56
N ALA A 425 -10.67 12.37 9.78
CA ALA A 425 -10.67 11.63 11.05
C ALA A 425 -10.11 12.47 12.22
N ALA A 426 -9.03 13.21 12.00
CA ALA A 426 -8.44 14.10 13.00
C ALA A 426 -9.43 15.20 13.45
N TYR A 427 -10.19 15.76 12.51
CA TYR A 427 -11.18 16.77 12.82
C TYR A 427 -12.47 16.19 13.44
N LEU A 428 -12.85 14.95 13.15
CA LEU A 428 -13.88 14.25 13.92
C LEU A 428 -13.49 14.13 15.40
N ASN A 429 -12.23 13.83 15.68
CA ASN A 429 -11.70 13.80 17.04
C ASN A 429 -11.70 15.21 17.65
N LYS A 430 -11.17 16.22 16.94
CA LYS A 430 -11.08 17.61 17.39
C LYS A 430 -12.45 18.24 17.67
N TYR A 431 -13.47 17.88 16.91
CA TYR A 431 -14.85 18.34 17.11
C TYR A 431 -15.60 17.55 18.19
N GLY A 432 -14.92 16.62 18.89
CA GLY A 432 -15.45 15.94 20.07
C GLY A 432 -16.27 14.69 19.77
N LEU A 433 -16.40 14.26 18.51
CA LEU A 433 -17.16 13.05 18.17
C LEU A 433 -16.55 11.79 18.78
N ILE A 434 -15.23 11.61 18.67
CA ILE A 434 -14.55 10.41 19.19
C ILE A 434 -14.62 10.34 20.71
N PRO A 435 -14.36 11.43 21.48
CA PRO A 435 -14.59 11.43 22.93
C PRO A 435 -16.05 11.12 23.34
N TRP A 436 -17.03 11.67 22.61
CA TRP A 436 -18.43 11.39 22.86
C TRP A 436 -18.75 9.89 22.63
N PHE A 437 -18.30 9.33 21.50
CA PHE A 437 -18.47 7.92 21.19
C PHE A 437 -17.83 7.03 22.28
N SER A 438 -16.59 7.30 22.65
CA SER A 438 -15.88 6.56 23.71
C SER A 438 -16.64 6.62 25.04
N SER A 439 -17.10 7.79 25.47
CA SER A 439 -17.85 7.94 26.73
C SER A 439 -19.20 7.20 26.69
N THR A 440 -19.85 7.14 25.53
CA THR A 440 -21.09 6.40 25.33
C THR A 440 -20.86 4.90 25.43
N VAL A 441 -19.79 4.41 24.77
CA VAL A 441 -19.40 2.99 24.84
C VAL A 441 -19.03 2.58 26.28
N VAL A 442 -18.27 3.42 27.01
CA VAL A 442 -17.93 3.18 28.42
C VAL A 442 -19.19 2.94 29.25
N LYS A 443 -20.23 3.76 29.10
CA LYS A 443 -21.48 3.61 29.83
C LYS A 443 -22.15 2.27 29.53
N VAL A 444 -22.19 1.85 28.26
CA VAL A 444 -22.80 0.57 27.85
C VAL A 444 -22.00 -0.62 28.38
N VAL A 445 -20.68 -0.58 28.26
CA VAL A 445 -19.80 -1.69 28.71
C VAL A 445 -19.80 -1.81 30.24
N SER A 446 -19.73 -0.67 30.95
CA SER A 446 -19.81 -0.67 32.44
C SER A 446 -21.14 -1.24 32.94
N ALA A 447 -22.23 -0.95 32.23
CA ALA A 447 -23.54 -1.53 32.56
C ALA A 447 -23.60 -3.05 32.34
N ALA A 448 -22.78 -3.59 31.42
CA ALA A 448 -22.70 -5.03 31.15
C ALA A 448 -21.86 -5.83 32.18
N GLY A 449 -21.08 -5.15 33.03
CA GLY A 449 -20.26 -5.76 34.09
C GLY A 449 -19.19 -6.73 33.61
N LEU A 450 -18.78 -6.65 32.34
CA LEU A 450 -17.78 -7.56 31.75
C LEU A 450 -16.36 -7.19 32.18
N ALA A 451 -15.56 -8.19 32.58
CA ALA A 451 -14.12 -8.03 32.69
C ALA A 451 -13.50 -7.69 31.32
N TRP A 452 -12.41 -6.95 31.31
CA TRP A 452 -11.81 -6.47 30.05
C TRP A 452 -11.30 -7.60 29.13
N GLN A 453 -10.84 -8.72 29.68
CA GLN A 453 -10.28 -9.82 28.89
C GLN A 453 -11.32 -10.49 27.96
N PRO A 454 -12.51 -10.96 28.43
CA PRO A 454 -13.55 -11.50 27.54
C PRO A 454 -14.09 -10.42 26.59
N ALA A 455 -14.24 -9.18 27.05
CA ALA A 455 -14.66 -8.08 26.17
C ALA A 455 -13.63 -7.84 25.05
N PHE A 456 -12.33 -7.85 25.38
CA PHE A 456 -11.23 -7.75 24.41
C PHE A 456 -11.32 -8.83 23.35
N LEU A 457 -11.47 -10.10 23.76
CA LEU A 457 -11.56 -11.21 22.81
C LEU A 457 -12.76 -11.05 21.86
N VAL A 458 -13.94 -10.76 22.40
CA VAL A 458 -15.15 -10.57 21.59
C VAL A 458 -14.97 -9.42 20.57
N VAL A 459 -14.47 -8.28 21.02
CA VAL A 459 -14.28 -7.10 20.17
C VAL A 459 -13.24 -7.38 19.08
N VAL A 460 -12.13 -8.04 19.41
CA VAL A 460 -11.10 -8.42 18.45
C VAL A 460 -11.62 -9.43 17.42
N LEU A 461 -12.43 -10.42 17.83
CA LEU A 461 -13.04 -11.37 16.92
C LEU A 461 -14.06 -10.68 15.99
N LEU A 462 -14.90 -9.80 16.51
CA LEU A 462 -15.82 -9.01 15.69
C LEU A 462 -15.07 -8.14 14.69
N TYR A 463 -13.99 -7.48 15.11
CA TYR A 463 -13.12 -6.70 14.21
C TYR A 463 -12.53 -7.57 13.12
N PHE A 464 -11.93 -8.69 13.46
CA PHE A 464 -11.28 -9.59 12.52
C PHE A 464 -12.27 -10.16 11.48
N TYR A 465 -13.39 -10.72 11.94
CA TYR A 465 -14.35 -11.39 11.04
C TYR A 465 -15.29 -10.42 10.32
N SER A 466 -15.42 -9.17 10.77
CA SER A 466 -16.13 -8.15 9.97
C SER A 466 -15.46 -7.91 8.61
N HIS A 467 -14.19 -8.33 8.45
CA HIS A 467 -13.46 -8.22 7.19
C HIS A 467 -14.05 -9.02 6.03
N TYR A 468 -14.87 -10.04 6.31
CA TYR A 468 -15.67 -10.69 5.25
C TYR A 468 -16.56 -9.72 4.45
N MET A 469 -16.86 -8.55 5.01
CA MET A 469 -17.65 -7.50 4.35
C MET A 469 -16.80 -6.51 3.55
N PHE A 470 -15.47 -6.63 3.60
CA PHE A 470 -14.54 -5.67 3.00
C PHE A 470 -13.63 -6.33 1.95
N ALA A 471 -13.50 -5.66 0.80
CA ALA A 471 -12.55 -6.07 -0.25
C ALA A 471 -11.18 -5.37 -0.14
N SER A 472 -10.95 -4.60 0.93
CA SER A 472 -9.73 -3.79 1.11
C SER A 472 -9.42 -3.62 2.59
N GLY A 473 -8.19 -3.95 2.99
CA GLY A 473 -7.70 -3.70 4.35
C GLY A 473 -7.66 -2.22 4.71
N ALA A 474 -7.32 -1.35 3.75
CA ALA A 474 -7.33 0.09 3.98
C ALA A 474 -8.74 0.64 4.26
N ALA A 475 -9.75 0.17 3.51
CA ALA A 475 -11.14 0.54 3.74
C ALA A 475 -11.63 0.05 5.11
N HIS A 476 -11.27 -1.17 5.52
CA HIS A 476 -11.62 -1.71 6.83
C HIS A 476 -10.99 -0.91 7.97
N ILE A 477 -9.68 -0.62 7.90
CA ILE A 477 -8.99 0.22 8.88
C ILE A 477 -9.68 1.59 8.99
N GLY A 478 -9.90 2.25 7.86
CA GLY A 478 -10.53 3.58 7.83
C GLY A 478 -11.93 3.61 8.43
N ALA A 479 -12.73 2.53 8.22
CA ALA A 479 -14.10 2.43 8.70
C ALA A 479 -14.18 2.01 10.18
N MET A 480 -13.36 1.07 10.62
CA MET A 480 -13.61 0.31 11.85
C MET A 480 -12.56 0.51 12.94
N TYR A 481 -11.31 0.79 12.58
CA TYR A 481 -10.18 0.75 13.53
C TYR A 481 -10.37 1.66 14.74
N THR A 482 -10.68 2.94 14.51
CA THR A 482 -10.85 3.91 15.61
C THR A 482 -11.99 3.54 16.55
N ALA A 483 -13.12 3.10 15.99
CA ALA A 483 -14.29 2.71 16.77
C ALA A 483 -13.98 1.51 17.67
N PHE A 484 -13.39 0.46 17.09
CA PHE A 484 -13.05 -0.76 17.84
C PHE A 484 -11.93 -0.52 18.87
N LEU A 485 -10.91 0.27 18.54
CA LEU A 485 -9.86 0.67 19.50
C LEU A 485 -10.46 1.45 20.67
N SER A 486 -11.35 2.41 20.40
CA SER A 486 -12.03 3.18 21.45
C SER A 486 -12.86 2.28 22.39
N VAL A 487 -13.53 1.26 21.82
CA VAL A 487 -14.27 0.28 22.64
C VAL A 487 -13.33 -0.53 23.52
N LEU A 488 -12.21 -1.05 22.96
CA LEU A 488 -11.24 -1.83 23.75
C LEU A 488 -10.66 -1.01 24.92
N VAL A 489 -10.28 0.22 24.66
CA VAL A 489 -9.75 1.13 25.70
C VAL A 489 -10.85 1.44 26.75
N ALA A 490 -12.08 1.65 26.31
CA ALA A 490 -13.21 1.88 27.18
C ALA A 490 -13.55 0.68 28.10
N CYS A 491 -13.28 -0.54 27.60
CA CYS A 491 -13.40 -1.77 28.40
C CYS A 491 -12.24 -1.95 29.42
N GLY A 492 -11.27 -1.06 29.47
CA GLY A 492 -10.10 -1.17 30.34
C GLY A 492 -8.97 -2.04 29.80
N ALA A 493 -9.01 -2.39 28.50
CA ALA A 493 -7.93 -3.13 27.87
C ALA A 493 -6.67 -2.25 27.72
N PRO A 494 -5.45 -2.83 27.77
CA PRO A 494 -4.21 -2.07 27.61
C PRO A 494 -4.19 -1.34 26.26
N PRO A 495 -4.06 0.03 26.21
CA PRO A 495 -4.27 0.79 24.99
C PRO A 495 -3.30 0.45 23.86
N LEU A 496 -1.99 0.33 24.19
CA LEU A 496 -0.96 0.04 23.20
C LEU A 496 -1.09 -1.38 22.62
N ALA A 497 -1.36 -2.37 23.47
CA ALA A 497 -1.59 -3.76 23.03
C ALA A 497 -2.85 -3.85 22.14
N SER A 498 -3.92 -3.13 22.50
CA SER A 498 -5.15 -3.04 21.71
C SER A 498 -4.88 -2.43 20.33
N ALA A 499 -4.12 -1.34 20.27
CA ALA A 499 -3.77 -0.70 19.01
C ALA A 499 -2.92 -1.62 18.12
N LEU A 500 -1.92 -2.30 18.69
CA LEU A 500 -1.06 -3.22 17.96
C LEU A 500 -1.82 -4.42 17.43
N VAL A 501 -2.68 -5.05 18.24
CA VAL A 501 -3.45 -6.22 17.81
C VAL A 501 -4.39 -5.89 16.65
N LEU A 502 -5.13 -4.80 16.75
CA LEU A 502 -6.03 -4.38 15.67
C LEU A 502 -5.25 -4.01 14.40
N GLY A 503 -4.10 -3.32 14.54
CA GLY A 503 -3.26 -2.96 13.40
C GLY A 503 -2.64 -4.17 12.70
N ILE A 504 -2.09 -5.13 13.43
CA ILE A 504 -1.52 -6.36 12.89
C ILE A 504 -2.63 -7.22 12.26
N PHE A 505 -3.77 -7.38 12.93
CA PHE A 505 -4.88 -8.16 12.42
C PHE A 505 -5.53 -7.56 11.18
N SER A 506 -5.41 -6.24 10.98
CA SER A 506 -5.85 -5.58 9.75
C SER A 506 -5.16 -6.09 8.47
N ASN A 507 -4.06 -6.81 8.62
CA ASN A 507 -3.37 -7.51 7.54
C ASN A 507 -3.78 -8.98 7.48
N ILE A 508 -3.70 -9.66 8.62
CA ILE A 508 -3.89 -11.11 8.73
C ILE A 508 -5.32 -11.51 8.36
N MET A 509 -6.33 -10.72 8.71
CA MET A 509 -7.73 -10.97 8.35
C MET A 509 -7.96 -11.12 6.83
N GLY A 510 -7.08 -10.57 5.99
CA GLY A 510 -7.09 -10.76 4.54
C GLY A 510 -6.87 -12.20 4.08
N CYS A 511 -6.42 -13.10 4.97
CA CYS A 511 -6.23 -14.52 4.72
C CYS A 511 -7.54 -15.28 4.46
N THR A 512 -8.69 -14.73 4.91
CA THR A 512 -9.98 -15.46 4.97
C THR A 512 -10.69 -15.58 3.64
N THR A 513 -10.53 -14.59 2.73
CA THR A 513 -11.29 -14.53 1.48
C THR A 513 -10.38 -14.37 0.26
N HIS A 514 -10.93 -14.68 -0.92
CA HIS A 514 -10.24 -14.51 -2.20
C HIS A 514 -10.26 -13.06 -2.72
N TYR A 515 -10.83 -12.12 -1.97
CA TYR A 515 -10.96 -10.71 -2.33
C TYR A 515 -10.53 -9.74 -1.22
N GLY A 516 -10.29 -10.20 0.02
CA GLY A 516 -10.14 -9.31 1.19
C GLY A 516 -8.88 -8.46 1.20
N ILE A 517 -7.86 -8.84 0.45
CA ILE A 517 -6.59 -8.10 0.36
C ILE A 517 -6.04 -8.12 -1.06
N GLY A 518 -5.24 -7.12 -1.44
CA GLY A 518 -4.84 -6.89 -2.83
C GLY A 518 -4.08 -8.03 -3.53
N SER A 519 -3.45 -8.96 -2.80
CA SER A 519 -2.82 -10.16 -3.36
C SER A 519 -3.78 -11.34 -3.53
N ALA A 520 -4.92 -11.36 -2.85
CA ALA A 520 -5.83 -12.50 -2.87
C ALA A 520 -6.43 -12.79 -4.26
N PRO A 521 -6.99 -11.79 -5.00
CA PRO A 521 -7.54 -12.06 -6.34
C PRO A 521 -6.52 -12.63 -7.34
N PRO A 522 -5.27 -12.12 -7.44
CA PRO A 522 -4.27 -12.71 -8.32
C PRO A 522 -3.90 -14.15 -7.96
N PHE A 523 -3.69 -14.46 -6.67
CA PHE A 523 -3.36 -15.81 -6.22
C PHE A 523 -4.51 -16.79 -6.45
N PHE A 524 -5.74 -16.39 -6.14
CA PHE A 524 -6.93 -17.19 -6.42
C PHE A 524 -7.16 -17.37 -7.92
N GLY A 525 -7.00 -16.30 -8.70
CA GLY A 525 -7.13 -16.31 -10.16
C GLY A 525 -6.09 -17.17 -10.88
N ALA A 526 -4.99 -17.55 -10.22
CA ALA A 526 -4.02 -18.51 -10.76
C ALA A 526 -4.57 -19.95 -10.89
N GLY A 527 -5.75 -20.23 -10.33
CA GLY A 527 -6.52 -21.45 -10.61
C GLY A 527 -6.09 -22.70 -9.82
N TYR A 528 -5.14 -22.59 -8.90
CA TYR A 528 -4.61 -23.76 -8.18
C TYR A 528 -5.54 -24.30 -7.09
N VAL A 529 -6.47 -23.48 -6.57
CA VAL A 529 -7.28 -23.84 -5.38
C VAL A 529 -8.75 -23.52 -5.62
N PRO A 530 -9.69 -24.46 -5.41
CA PRO A 530 -11.11 -24.21 -5.48
C PRO A 530 -11.59 -23.23 -4.39
N LEU A 531 -12.62 -22.45 -4.68
CA LEU A 531 -13.16 -21.41 -3.79
C LEU A 531 -13.51 -21.95 -2.38
N ALA A 532 -14.20 -23.07 -2.30
CA ALA A 532 -14.58 -23.66 -1.02
C ALA A 532 -13.36 -24.07 -0.17
N THR A 533 -12.31 -24.60 -0.81
CA THR A 533 -11.04 -24.98 -0.16
C THR A 533 -10.30 -23.73 0.32
N TRP A 534 -10.25 -22.68 -0.51
CA TRP A 534 -9.65 -21.40 -0.15
C TRP A 534 -10.26 -20.82 1.13
N TRP A 535 -11.58 -20.77 1.21
CA TRP A 535 -12.29 -20.22 2.38
C TRP A 535 -12.15 -21.10 3.62
N LYS A 536 -12.18 -22.44 3.47
CA LYS A 536 -11.96 -23.38 4.58
C LYS A 536 -10.56 -23.23 5.18
N ILE A 537 -9.54 -23.19 4.33
CA ILE A 537 -8.14 -23.00 4.76
C ILE A 537 -7.98 -21.61 5.40
N GLY A 538 -8.48 -20.57 4.77
CA GLY A 538 -8.41 -19.21 5.30
C GLY A 538 -9.05 -19.07 6.67
N PHE A 539 -10.26 -19.64 6.86
CA PHE A 539 -10.93 -19.66 8.15
C PHE A 539 -10.15 -20.49 9.19
N GLY A 540 -9.71 -21.70 8.84
CA GLY A 540 -8.95 -22.57 9.76
C GLY A 540 -7.65 -21.91 10.22
N LEU A 541 -6.88 -21.31 9.28
CA LEU A 541 -5.65 -20.59 9.62
C LEU A 541 -5.94 -19.29 10.38
N SER A 542 -7.06 -18.61 10.16
CA SER A 542 -7.40 -17.41 10.93
C SER A 542 -7.54 -17.73 12.42
N VAL A 543 -8.13 -18.86 12.78
CA VAL A 543 -8.22 -19.32 14.17
C VAL A 543 -6.81 -19.56 14.74
N PHE A 544 -5.92 -20.20 13.97
CA PHE A 544 -4.53 -20.40 14.39
C PHE A 544 -3.79 -19.08 14.59
N TYR A 545 -3.93 -18.11 13.66
CA TYR A 545 -3.31 -16.80 13.78
C TYR A 545 -3.81 -16.04 15.02
N ILE A 546 -5.13 -16.01 15.23
CA ILE A 546 -5.73 -15.35 16.39
C ILE A 546 -5.22 -15.99 17.68
N ALA A 547 -5.22 -17.32 17.77
CA ALA A 547 -4.70 -18.04 18.94
C ALA A 547 -3.21 -17.76 19.17
N THR A 548 -2.38 -17.71 18.13
CA THR A 548 -0.94 -17.43 18.24
C THR A 548 -0.68 -16.00 18.71
N PHE A 549 -1.34 -15.01 18.11
CA PHE A 549 -1.12 -13.60 18.48
C PHE A 549 -1.74 -13.25 19.84
N LEU A 550 -2.93 -13.77 20.17
CA LEU A 550 -3.54 -13.49 21.47
C LEU A 550 -2.98 -14.38 22.60
N GLY A 551 -2.53 -15.60 22.31
CA GLY A 551 -1.89 -16.48 23.28
C GLY A 551 -0.41 -16.15 23.45
N ILE A 552 0.43 -16.58 22.49
CA ILE A 552 1.88 -16.40 22.58
C ILE A 552 2.26 -14.92 22.47
N GLY A 553 1.58 -14.17 21.60
CA GLY A 553 1.82 -12.74 21.42
C GLY A 553 1.58 -11.94 22.70
N SER A 554 0.51 -12.25 23.47
CA SER A 554 0.26 -11.57 24.74
C SER A 554 1.37 -11.81 25.78
N VAL A 555 1.90 -13.03 25.85
CA VAL A 555 3.06 -13.33 26.72
C VAL A 555 4.30 -12.56 26.26
N TRP A 556 4.54 -12.54 24.94
CA TRP A 556 5.64 -11.78 24.36
C TRP A 556 5.54 -10.27 24.65
N TRP A 557 4.34 -9.69 24.47
CA TRP A 557 4.09 -8.26 24.70
C TRP A 557 4.28 -7.87 26.17
N LYS A 558 3.93 -8.76 27.10
CA LYS A 558 4.23 -8.56 28.51
C LYS A 558 5.72 -8.57 28.80
N LEU A 559 6.49 -9.50 28.17
CA LEU A 559 7.93 -9.59 28.32
C LEU A 559 8.67 -8.36 27.78
N ILE A 560 8.19 -7.74 26.70
CA ILE A 560 8.80 -6.55 26.12
C ILE A 560 8.20 -5.23 26.65
N GLY A 561 7.33 -5.29 27.67
CA GLY A 561 6.82 -4.10 28.36
C GLY A 561 5.78 -3.30 27.57
N ILE A 562 4.98 -3.95 26.72
CA ILE A 562 3.87 -3.27 26.02
C ILE A 562 2.68 -3.06 26.96
N TYR A 563 2.49 -3.95 27.95
CA TYR A 563 1.48 -3.80 29.02
C TYR A 563 1.90 -4.54 30.28
#